data_5cca3e36a4daf68f944163338df80c22
#
_entry.id   5cca3e36a4daf68f944163338df80c22
#
_cell.length_a   1.000
_cell.length_b   1.000
_cell.length_c   1.000
_cell.angle_alpha   90.00
_cell.angle_beta   90.00
_cell.angle_gamma   90.00
#
_symmetry.space_group_name_H-M   'P 1'
#
loop_
_entity.id
_entity.type
_entity.pdbx_description
1 polymer ?
#
loop_
_entity_poly.entity_id
_entity_poly.type
_entity_poly.pdbx_seq_one_letter_code
_entity_poly.pdbx_strand_id
1 'polypeptide(L)'
;QEELPDDSAPYTSTIVFLVRKGNPKNIQDWDDLVKDDVGVITPNPKTSGGARWNYMAAWAYAEKKYNGQEDKMEEFIKKLYQNVVILDSGARSATTSFVENGQGDVLIAWENEAYLSVKDDPDEFEIINPSISILAQPSVTVVDEVAKNRGTEEIATEYLNYLYSDDAQRIAAENYYRPVNEDILKEYGDVFDLNM
;
A
#
# COMPACT_ATOMS: atom_id res chain seq x y z
N GLN A 1 -23.21 9.34 13.33
CA GLN A 1 -21.79 9.59 13.69
C GLN A 1 -21.36 10.90 13.03
N GLU A 2 -20.67 11.77 13.75
CA GLU A 2 -19.98 12.91 13.12
C GLU A 2 -18.82 12.34 12.28
N GLU A 3 -18.67 12.81 11.06
CA GLU A 3 -17.60 12.45 10.16
C GLU A 3 -16.28 13.07 10.70
N LEU A 4 -15.23 12.27 10.79
CA LEU A 4 -13.91 12.74 11.15
C LEU A 4 -13.30 13.55 10.00
N PRO A 5 -12.31 14.43 10.24
CA PRO A 5 -11.64 15.16 9.16
C PRO A 5 -11.12 14.25 8.03
N ASP A 6 -10.93 14.83 6.84
CA ASP A 6 -10.32 14.14 5.69
C ASP A 6 -11.00 12.82 5.33
N ASP A 7 -12.34 12.83 5.21
CA ASP A 7 -13.16 11.64 4.93
C ASP A 7 -12.91 10.48 5.90
N SER A 8 -12.58 10.81 7.14
CA SER A 8 -12.21 9.87 8.20
C SER A 8 -10.94 9.07 7.92
N ALA A 9 -10.05 9.54 7.06
CA ALA A 9 -8.76 8.93 6.75
C ALA A 9 -7.62 9.72 7.43
N PRO A 10 -7.05 9.24 8.55
CA PRO A 10 -6.02 9.99 9.30
C PRO A 10 -4.65 10.02 8.63
N TYR A 11 -4.43 9.20 7.63
CA TYR A 11 -3.24 9.16 6.79
C TYR A 11 -3.58 8.56 5.43
N THR A 12 -2.69 8.76 4.48
CA THR A 12 -2.78 8.15 3.16
C THR A 12 -1.53 7.33 2.85
N SER A 13 -1.59 6.57 1.79
CA SER A 13 -0.45 5.82 1.25
C SER A 13 -0.65 5.63 -0.26
N THR A 14 0.32 5.00 -0.89
CA THR A 14 0.23 4.61 -2.30
C THR A 14 0.82 3.23 -2.50
N ILE A 15 0.64 2.65 -3.68
CA ILE A 15 1.16 1.34 -4.03
C ILE A 15 2.44 1.52 -4.83
N VAL A 16 3.47 0.81 -4.42
CA VAL A 16 4.80 0.79 -5.05
C VAL A 16 5.26 -0.65 -5.27
N PHE A 17 6.38 -0.84 -5.97
CA PHE A 17 7.04 -2.12 -6.09
C PHE A 17 8.31 -2.14 -5.25
N LEU A 18 8.50 -3.19 -4.48
CA LEU A 18 9.76 -3.50 -3.82
C LEU A 18 10.46 -4.59 -4.62
N VAL A 19 11.69 -4.33 -5.04
CA VAL A 19 12.51 -5.26 -5.84
C VAL A 19 13.83 -5.55 -5.14
N ARG A 20 14.51 -6.61 -5.58
CA ARG A 20 15.86 -6.93 -5.14
C ARG A 20 16.83 -5.83 -5.59
N LYS A 21 17.88 -5.58 -4.82
CA LYS A 21 18.89 -4.57 -5.15
C LYS A 21 19.50 -4.78 -6.52
N GLY A 22 19.65 -3.67 -7.26
CA GLY A 22 20.09 -3.70 -8.65
C GLY A 22 19.04 -4.11 -9.65
N ASN A 23 17.81 -4.36 -9.19
CA ASN A 23 16.63 -4.65 -10.03
C ASN A 23 16.92 -5.70 -11.14
N PRO A 24 17.30 -6.94 -10.79
CA PRO A 24 17.80 -7.92 -11.76
C PRO A 24 16.80 -8.31 -12.85
N LYS A 25 15.50 -8.09 -12.62
CA LYS A 25 14.42 -8.32 -13.61
C LYS A 25 14.06 -7.07 -14.42
N ASN A 26 14.76 -5.94 -14.18
CA ASN A 26 14.49 -4.67 -14.85
C ASN A 26 13.02 -4.27 -14.81
N ILE A 27 12.43 -4.31 -13.61
CA ILE A 27 11.04 -3.94 -13.39
C ILE A 27 10.94 -2.42 -13.30
N GLN A 28 10.16 -1.82 -14.18
CA GLN A 28 9.96 -0.37 -14.25
C GLN A 28 8.49 0.01 -14.06
N ASP A 29 7.57 -0.86 -14.49
CA ASP A 29 6.14 -0.59 -14.46
C ASP A 29 5.33 -1.90 -14.39
N TRP A 30 4.03 -1.78 -14.30
CA TRP A 30 3.06 -2.89 -14.23
C TRP A 30 3.20 -3.92 -15.36
N ASP A 31 3.60 -3.47 -16.56
CA ASP A 31 3.81 -4.38 -17.69
C ASP A 31 4.93 -5.38 -17.46
N ASP A 32 5.90 -5.02 -16.65
CA ASP A 32 7.01 -5.91 -16.34
C ASP A 32 6.58 -7.05 -15.41
N LEU A 33 5.50 -6.87 -14.66
CA LEU A 33 4.95 -7.86 -13.74
C LEU A 33 4.21 -9.00 -14.46
N VAL A 34 3.87 -8.84 -15.74
CA VAL A 34 3.20 -9.86 -16.54
C VAL A 34 4.13 -10.63 -17.48
N LYS A 35 5.46 -10.40 -17.37
CA LYS A 35 6.47 -11.18 -18.09
C LYS A 35 6.57 -12.58 -17.50
N ASP A 36 6.81 -13.59 -18.35
CA ASP A 36 6.78 -15.02 -17.97
C ASP A 36 7.84 -15.41 -16.92
N ASP A 37 8.93 -14.65 -16.82
CA ASP A 37 10.05 -14.92 -15.91
C ASP A 37 10.05 -14.06 -14.63
N VAL A 38 8.95 -13.39 -14.32
CA VAL A 38 8.80 -12.53 -13.13
C VAL A 38 7.88 -13.18 -12.10
N GLY A 39 8.43 -13.47 -10.93
CA GLY A 39 7.66 -13.96 -9.77
C GLY A 39 7.13 -12.80 -8.93
N VAL A 40 5.83 -12.64 -8.84
CA VAL A 40 5.15 -11.59 -8.09
C VAL A 40 4.73 -12.09 -6.72
N ILE A 41 4.91 -11.26 -5.69
CA ILE A 41 4.34 -11.46 -4.34
C ILE A 41 3.30 -10.37 -4.11
N THR A 42 2.13 -10.76 -3.69
CA THR A 42 1.06 -9.87 -3.23
C THR A 42 0.14 -10.60 -2.26
N PRO A 43 -0.44 -9.91 -1.27
CA PRO A 43 -1.43 -10.57 -0.43
C PRO A 43 -2.74 -10.82 -1.19
N ASN A 44 -3.55 -11.71 -0.66
CA ASN A 44 -4.82 -12.12 -1.27
C ASN A 44 -5.91 -11.03 -1.08
N PRO A 45 -6.49 -10.47 -2.15
CA PRO A 45 -7.53 -9.45 -2.04
C PRO A 45 -8.85 -9.96 -1.42
N LYS A 46 -9.02 -11.27 -1.27
CA LYS A 46 -10.17 -11.85 -0.59
C LYS A 46 -10.03 -11.81 0.94
N THR A 47 -8.81 -11.78 1.46
CA THR A 47 -8.53 -11.84 2.90
C THR A 47 -7.86 -10.59 3.44
N SER A 48 -7.23 -9.79 2.58
CA SER A 48 -6.49 -8.58 2.95
C SER A 48 -7.14 -7.33 2.35
N GLY A 49 -7.47 -6.36 3.21
CA GLY A 49 -7.90 -5.02 2.78
C GLY A 49 -6.81 -4.31 1.98
N GLY A 50 -5.55 -4.40 2.43
CA GLY A 50 -4.40 -3.82 1.71
C GLY A 50 -4.22 -4.38 0.30
N ALA A 51 -4.46 -5.67 0.11
CA ALA A 51 -4.37 -6.29 -1.22
C ALA A 51 -5.44 -5.81 -2.20
N ARG A 52 -6.57 -5.32 -1.71
CA ARG A 52 -7.61 -4.72 -2.57
C ARG A 52 -7.11 -3.43 -3.22
N TRP A 53 -6.32 -2.64 -2.50
CA TRP A 53 -5.68 -1.45 -3.05
C TRP A 53 -4.62 -1.82 -4.09
N ASN A 54 -3.83 -2.88 -3.87
CA ASN A 54 -2.89 -3.40 -4.87
C ASN A 54 -3.61 -3.81 -6.17
N TYR A 55 -4.73 -4.53 -6.03
CA TYR A 55 -5.58 -4.92 -7.16
C TYR A 55 -6.14 -3.71 -7.90
N MET A 56 -6.65 -2.71 -7.18
CA MET A 56 -7.21 -1.49 -7.77
C MET A 56 -6.16 -0.66 -8.49
N ALA A 57 -4.93 -0.59 -7.97
CA ALA A 57 -3.81 0.09 -8.64
C ALA A 57 -3.47 -0.59 -9.98
N ALA A 58 -3.39 -1.91 -9.99
CA ALA A 58 -3.18 -2.69 -11.22
C ALA A 58 -4.32 -2.50 -12.23
N TRP A 59 -5.55 -2.44 -11.74
CA TRP A 59 -6.73 -2.18 -12.56
C TRP A 59 -6.71 -0.79 -13.17
N ALA A 60 -6.38 0.24 -12.39
CA ALA A 60 -6.27 1.62 -12.87
C ALA A 60 -5.21 1.77 -13.98
N TYR A 61 -4.07 1.07 -13.84
CA TYR A 61 -3.08 1.00 -14.91
C TYR A 61 -3.66 0.34 -16.17
N ALA A 62 -4.31 -0.82 -16.04
CA ALA A 62 -4.91 -1.52 -17.16
C ALA A 62 -6.00 -0.69 -17.86
N GLU A 63 -6.83 0.02 -17.09
CA GLU A 63 -7.86 0.92 -17.62
C GLU A 63 -7.25 2.00 -18.53
N LYS A 64 -6.22 2.68 -18.06
CA LYS A 64 -5.54 3.71 -18.86
C LYS A 64 -4.86 3.09 -20.08
N LYS A 65 -4.16 1.97 -19.90
CA LYS A 65 -3.43 1.30 -20.99
C LYS A 65 -4.36 0.83 -22.11
N TYR A 66 -5.50 0.28 -21.77
CA TYR A 66 -6.43 -0.32 -22.74
C TYR A 66 -7.63 0.56 -23.04
N ASN A 67 -7.64 1.83 -22.60
CA ASN A 67 -8.72 2.78 -22.83
C ASN A 67 -10.10 2.21 -22.43
N GLY A 68 -10.19 1.55 -21.30
CA GLY A 68 -11.42 0.99 -20.76
C GLY A 68 -11.94 -0.27 -21.48
N GLN A 69 -11.14 -0.94 -22.31
CA GLN A 69 -11.51 -2.21 -22.93
C GLN A 69 -11.46 -3.34 -21.90
N GLU A 70 -12.61 -3.66 -21.32
CA GLU A 70 -12.75 -4.55 -20.16
C GLU A 70 -12.10 -5.93 -20.37
N ASP A 71 -12.35 -6.57 -21.51
CA ASP A 71 -11.77 -7.87 -21.85
C ASP A 71 -10.22 -7.87 -21.76
N LYS A 72 -9.59 -6.77 -22.23
CA LYS A 72 -8.13 -6.63 -22.18
C LYS A 72 -7.62 -6.32 -20.78
N MET A 73 -8.39 -5.56 -20.01
CA MET A 73 -8.07 -5.26 -18.62
C MET A 73 -8.13 -6.54 -17.78
N GLU A 74 -9.17 -7.34 -17.95
CA GLU A 74 -9.31 -8.63 -17.27
C GLU A 74 -8.18 -9.61 -17.66
N GLU A 75 -7.80 -9.67 -18.94
CA GLU A 75 -6.68 -10.50 -19.41
C GLU A 75 -5.37 -10.05 -18.77
N PHE A 76 -5.12 -8.75 -18.67
CA PHE A 76 -3.93 -8.20 -18.00
C PHE A 76 -3.87 -8.61 -16.52
N ILE A 77 -4.96 -8.40 -15.78
CA ILE A 77 -5.06 -8.79 -14.37
C ILE A 77 -4.89 -10.31 -14.20
N LYS A 78 -5.48 -11.09 -15.08
CA LYS A 78 -5.32 -12.55 -15.08
C LYS A 78 -3.85 -12.94 -15.24
N LYS A 79 -3.12 -12.34 -16.18
CA LYS A 79 -1.69 -12.57 -16.39
C LYS A 79 -0.87 -12.17 -15.16
N LEU A 80 -1.17 -11.01 -14.58
CA LEU A 80 -0.51 -10.57 -13.35
C LEU A 80 -0.66 -11.61 -12.23
N TYR A 81 -1.87 -12.10 -11.99
CA TYR A 81 -2.12 -13.09 -10.95
C TYR A 81 -1.61 -14.49 -11.28
N GLN A 82 -1.41 -14.82 -12.56
CA GLN A 82 -0.71 -16.06 -12.97
C GLN A 82 0.77 -16.04 -12.57
N ASN A 83 1.38 -14.88 -12.49
CA ASN A 83 2.76 -14.68 -12.03
C ASN A 83 2.89 -14.60 -10.51
N VAL A 84 1.78 -14.57 -9.77
CA VAL A 84 1.82 -14.56 -8.30
C VAL A 84 2.26 -15.94 -7.80
N VAL A 85 3.46 -16.00 -7.25
CA VAL A 85 4.06 -17.25 -6.73
C VAL A 85 3.58 -17.57 -5.32
N ILE A 86 3.22 -16.54 -4.54
CA ILE A 86 2.61 -16.69 -3.21
C ILE A 86 1.51 -15.65 -3.05
N LEU A 87 0.37 -16.12 -2.57
CA LEU A 87 -0.81 -15.32 -2.27
C LEU A 87 -1.07 -15.37 -0.76
N ASP A 88 -0.33 -14.55 -0.03
CA ASP A 88 -0.40 -14.49 1.43
C ASP A 88 -1.73 -13.96 1.95
N SER A 89 -2.08 -14.29 3.20
CA SER A 89 -3.35 -13.87 3.81
C SER A 89 -3.42 -12.38 4.14
N GLY A 90 -2.27 -11.71 4.29
CA GLY A 90 -2.16 -10.30 4.67
C GLY A 90 -0.89 -9.63 4.16
N ALA A 91 -0.84 -8.30 4.25
CA ALA A 91 0.29 -7.50 3.76
C ALA A 91 1.61 -7.85 4.47
N ARG A 92 1.61 -7.96 5.80
CA ARG A 92 2.81 -8.29 6.57
C ARG A 92 3.36 -9.67 6.20
N SER A 93 2.49 -10.67 6.01
CA SER A 93 2.91 -12.00 5.57
C SER A 93 3.55 -11.97 4.19
N ALA A 94 3.00 -11.17 3.26
CA ALA A 94 3.57 -10.99 1.93
C ALA A 94 4.96 -10.33 1.98
N THR A 95 5.14 -9.32 2.85
CA THR A 95 6.45 -8.71 3.10
C THR A 95 7.44 -9.75 3.65
N THR A 96 7.05 -10.56 4.64
CA THR A 96 7.89 -11.64 5.19
C THR A 96 8.27 -12.66 4.10
N SER A 97 7.33 -13.08 3.26
CA SER A 97 7.61 -14.01 2.15
C SER A 97 8.65 -13.45 1.18
N PHE A 98 8.57 -12.18 0.85
CA PHE A 98 9.52 -11.52 -0.03
C PHE A 98 10.85 -11.22 0.67
N VAL A 99 10.83 -10.50 1.80
CA VAL A 99 12.04 -9.97 2.47
C VAL A 99 12.81 -11.08 3.19
N GLU A 100 12.14 -11.83 4.08
CA GLU A 100 12.80 -12.79 4.95
C GLU A 100 13.00 -14.15 4.28
N ASN A 101 12.00 -14.62 3.50
CA ASN A 101 12.05 -15.93 2.88
C ASN A 101 12.66 -15.91 1.46
N GLY A 102 13.02 -14.74 0.93
CA GLY A 102 13.69 -14.59 -0.36
C GLY A 102 12.86 -15.02 -1.57
N GLN A 103 11.53 -15.01 -1.46
CA GLN A 103 10.64 -15.50 -2.52
C GLN A 103 10.23 -14.38 -3.47
N GLY A 104 10.04 -14.74 -4.75
CA GLY A 104 9.64 -13.80 -5.80
C GLY A 104 10.71 -12.79 -6.19
N ASP A 105 10.41 -12.05 -7.24
CA ASP A 105 11.27 -11.00 -7.81
C ASP A 105 10.78 -9.60 -7.48
N VAL A 106 9.48 -9.45 -7.24
CA VAL A 106 8.82 -8.18 -6.92
C VAL A 106 7.70 -8.38 -5.92
N LEU A 107 7.63 -7.47 -4.94
CA LEU A 107 6.50 -7.34 -4.02
C LEU A 107 5.69 -6.11 -4.42
N ILE A 108 4.38 -6.30 -4.67
CA ILE A 108 3.44 -5.19 -4.75
C ILE A 108 3.09 -4.80 -3.32
N ALA A 109 3.54 -3.64 -2.89
CA ALA A 109 3.49 -3.20 -1.50
C ALA A 109 2.85 -1.83 -1.34
N TRP A 110 2.36 -1.57 -0.15
CA TRP A 110 2.13 -0.21 0.30
C TRP A 110 3.46 0.48 0.53
N GLU A 111 3.50 1.78 0.24
CA GLU A 111 4.70 2.61 0.32
C GLU A 111 5.42 2.49 1.67
N ASN A 112 4.68 2.52 2.78
CA ASN A 112 5.24 2.40 4.12
C ASN A 112 5.97 1.06 4.35
N GLU A 113 5.43 -0.06 3.88
CA GLU A 113 6.09 -1.37 4.00
C GLU A 113 7.39 -1.42 3.18
N ALA A 114 7.38 -0.83 1.99
CA ALA A 114 8.56 -0.76 1.14
C ALA A 114 9.67 0.10 1.76
N TYR A 115 9.34 1.28 2.28
CA TYR A 115 10.30 2.14 2.96
C TYR A 115 10.89 1.50 4.22
N LEU A 116 10.06 0.84 5.05
CA LEU A 116 10.55 0.11 6.22
C LEU A 116 11.54 -0.99 5.81
N SER A 117 11.22 -1.77 4.76
CA SER A 117 12.09 -2.82 4.26
C SER A 117 13.45 -2.28 3.77
N VAL A 118 13.45 -1.17 3.02
CA VAL A 118 14.69 -0.52 2.55
C VAL A 118 15.46 0.11 3.70
N LYS A 119 14.78 0.65 4.72
CA LYS A 119 15.44 1.20 5.91
C LYS A 119 16.17 0.12 6.70
N ASP A 120 15.54 -1.05 6.85
CA ASP A 120 16.13 -2.16 7.61
C ASP A 120 17.28 -2.83 6.83
N ASP A 121 17.12 -3.00 5.50
CA ASP A 121 18.07 -3.68 4.62
C ASP A 121 18.36 -2.87 3.33
N PRO A 122 19.08 -1.72 3.41
CA PRO A 122 19.27 -0.81 2.29
C PRO A 122 20.12 -1.38 1.13
N ASP A 123 20.91 -2.40 1.42
CA ASP A 123 21.75 -3.07 0.43
C ASP A 123 21.07 -4.26 -0.27
N GLU A 124 19.86 -4.64 0.16
CA GLU A 124 19.12 -5.80 -0.33
C GLU A 124 17.94 -5.43 -1.23
N PHE A 125 17.37 -4.24 -1.03
CA PHE A 125 16.13 -3.83 -1.70
C PHE A 125 16.19 -2.43 -2.26
N GLU A 126 15.33 -2.17 -3.24
CA GLU A 126 15.04 -0.83 -3.75
C GLU A 126 13.56 -0.70 -4.16
N ILE A 127 13.08 0.53 -4.16
CA ILE A 127 11.69 0.88 -4.47
C ILE A 127 11.59 1.35 -5.90
N ILE A 128 10.61 0.82 -6.64
CA ILE A 128 10.23 1.28 -7.95
C ILE A 128 8.83 1.90 -7.88
N ASN A 129 8.71 3.15 -8.29
CA ASN A 129 7.43 3.83 -8.39
C ASN A 129 6.82 3.55 -9.77
N PRO A 130 5.66 2.88 -9.85
CA PRO A 130 5.01 2.64 -11.13
C PRO A 130 4.47 3.93 -11.75
N SER A 131 4.24 3.95 -13.05
CA SER A 131 3.70 5.10 -13.78
C SER A 131 2.28 5.49 -13.34
N ILE A 132 1.54 4.55 -12.78
CA ILE A 132 0.22 4.73 -12.21
C ILE A 132 0.15 3.97 -10.90
N SER A 133 -0.33 4.65 -9.90
CA SER A 133 -0.68 4.08 -8.61
C SER A 133 -2.06 4.57 -8.18
N ILE A 134 -2.41 4.38 -6.95
CA ILE A 134 -3.69 4.77 -6.38
C ILE A 134 -3.45 5.45 -5.03
N LEU A 135 -4.19 6.51 -4.76
CA LEU A 135 -4.22 7.10 -3.42
C LEU A 135 -5.03 6.18 -2.50
N ALA A 136 -4.34 5.52 -1.58
CA ALA A 136 -4.97 4.70 -0.56
C ALA A 136 -5.36 5.57 0.63
N GLN A 137 -6.67 5.65 0.91
CA GLN A 137 -7.27 6.42 2.00
C GLN A 137 -8.03 5.49 2.96
N PRO A 138 -7.34 4.83 3.90
CA PRO A 138 -7.98 3.90 4.83
C PRO A 138 -8.80 4.67 5.86
N SER A 139 -10.10 4.71 5.68
CA SER A 139 -11.03 5.36 6.62
C SER A 139 -11.16 4.58 7.92
N VAL A 140 -11.26 5.29 9.02
CA VAL A 140 -11.44 4.76 10.38
C VAL A 140 -12.80 5.13 10.95
N THR A 141 -13.36 4.26 11.79
CA THR A 141 -14.62 4.52 12.48
C THR A 141 -14.71 3.72 13.78
N VAL A 142 -15.48 4.23 14.76
CA VAL A 142 -15.85 3.46 15.94
C VAL A 142 -16.90 2.41 15.54
N VAL A 143 -16.73 1.18 15.98
CA VAL A 143 -17.74 0.14 15.86
C VAL A 143 -18.71 0.26 17.06
N ASP A 144 -19.76 1.07 16.90
CA ASP A 144 -20.61 1.56 17.98
C ASP A 144 -21.16 0.45 18.90
N GLU A 145 -21.73 -0.61 18.32
CA GLU A 145 -22.27 -1.71 19.12
C GLU A 145 -21.19 -2.43 19.94
N VAL A 146 -20.01 -2.60 19.39
CA VAL A 146 -18.89 -3.25 20.09
C VAL A 146 -18.36 -2.35 21.20
N ALA A 147 -18.16 -1.07 20.89
CA ALA A 147 -17.68 -0.08 21.86
C ALA A 147 -18.66 0.06 23.03
N LYS A 148 -19.96 0.17 22.74
CA LYS A 148 -21.03 0.24 23.74
C LYS A 148 -21.08 -1.00 24.64
N ASN A 149 -21.05 -2.18 24.04
CA ASN A 149 -21.10 -3.44 24.80
C ASN A 149 -19.86 -3.63 25.70
N ARG A 150 -18.75 -2.98 25.37
CA ARG A 150 -17.50 -3.02 26.12
C ARG A 150 -17.32 -1.82 27.06
N GLY A 151 -18.20 -0.82 26.99
CA GLY A 151 -18.06 0.43 27.75
C GLY A 151 -16.82 1.26 27.34
N THR A 152 -16.43 1.20 26.07
CA THR A 152 -15.22 1.85 25.53
C THR A 152 -15.53 2.94 24.50
N GLU A 153 -16.76 3.43 24.43
CA GLU A 153 -17.20 4.42 23.44
C GLU A 153 -16.38 5.73 23.50
N GLU A 154 -16.20 6.25 24.71
CA GLU A 154 -15.47 7.49 24.93
C GLU A 154 -13.99 7.34 24.52
N ILE A 155 -13.30 6.33 25.02
CA ILE A 155 -11.88 6.11 24.73
C ILE A 155 -11.63 5.78 23.25
N ALA A 156 -12.55 5.06 22.60
CA ALA A 156 -12.46 4.79 21.16
C ALA A 156 -12.60 6.07 20.34
N THR A 157 -13.53 6.95 20.71
CA THR A 157 -13.74 8.23 20.05
C THR A 157 -12.52 9.16 20.27
N GLU A 158 -12.02 9.25 21.50
CA GLU A 158 -10.82 10.04 21.80
C GLU A 158 -9.58 9.54 21.05
N TYR A 159 -9.42 8.21 20.94
CA TYR A 159 -8.32 7.62 20.17
C TYR A 159 -8.39 7.99 18.69
N LEU A 160 -9.56 7.91 18.06
CA LEU A 160 -9.71 8.30 16.66
C LEU A 160 -9.46 9.80 16.45
N ASN A 161 -9.92 10.66 17.35
CA ASN A 161 -9.63 12.10 17.30
C ASN A 161 -8.12 12.37 17.47
N TYR A 162 -7.44 11.63 18.34
CA TYR A 162 -5.99 11.75 18.56
C TYR A 162 -5.19 11.49 17.29
N LEU A 163 -5.64 10.59 16.38
CA LEU A 163 -4.97 10.31 15.12
C LEU A 163 -4.76 11.55 14.23
N TYR A 164 -5.55 12.60 14.44
CA TYR A 164 -5.43 13.89 13.72
C TYR A 164 -4.63 14.94 14.48
N SER A 165 -4.12 14.63 15.67
CA SER A 165 -3.22 15.54 16.39
C SER A 165 -1.86 15.65 15.69
N ASP A 166 -1.16 16.74 15.87
CA ASP A 166 0.17 16.96 15.30
C ASP A 166 1.15 15.85 15.70
N ASP A 167 1.08 15.37 16.94
CA ASP A 167 1.94 14.29 17.43
C ASP A 167 1.66 12.98 16.69
N ALA A 168 0.38 12.60 16.54
CA ALA A 168 0.01 11.38 15.82
C ALA A 168 0.34 11.48 14.32
N GLN A 169 0.19 12.64 13.71
CA GLN A 169 0.54 12.88 12.31
C GLN A 169 2.05 12.78 12.08
N ARG A 170 2.88 13.27 13.02
CA ARG A 170 4.35 13.06 12.96
C ARG A 170 4.71 11.58 13.13
N ILE A 171 4.07 10.88 14.06
CA ILE A 171 4.26 9.43 14.23
C ILE A 171 3.90 8.67 12.96
N ALA A 172 2.81 9.05 12.28
CA ALA A 172 2.44 8.46 10.99
C ALA A 172 3.55 8.67 9.96
N ALA A 173 4.06 9.90 9.80
CA ALA A 173 5.13 10.23 8.87
C ALA A 173 6.45 9.50 9.18
N GLU A 174 6.83 9.37 10.45
CA GLU A 174 8.01 8.63 10.91
C GLU A 174 7.93 7.13 10.59
N ASN A 175 6.71 6.61 10.43
CA ASN A 175 6.43 5.24 10.02
C ASN A 175 6.05 5.14 8.52
N TYR A 176 6.40 6.17 7.75
CA TYR A 176 6.20 6.24 6.29
C TYR A 176 4.75 6.18 5.80
N TYR A 177 3.79 6.55 6.65
CA TYR A 177 2.45 6.90 6.22
C TYR A 177 2.38 8.40 5.92
N ARG A 178 1.74 8.77 4.83
CA ARG A 178 1.58 10.17 4.44
C ARG A 178 0.55 10.83 5.36
N PRO A 179 0.95 11.78 6.25
CA PRO A 179 0.01 12.48 7.10
C PRO A 179 -0.96 13.33 6.26
N VAL A 180 -2.18 13.53 6.75
CA VAL A 180 -3.16 14.40 6.11
C VAL A 180 -2.95 15.88 6.50
N ASN A 181 -2.24 16.14 7.58
CA ASN A 181 -1.80 17.50 7.92
C ASN A 181 -0.74 17.96 6.93
N GLU A 182 -1.12 18.91 6.05
CA GLU A 182 -0.25 19.40 4.97
C GLU A 182 1.05 20.04 5.45
N ASP A 183 1.05 20.69 6.60
CA ASP A 183 2.26 21.33 7.12
C ASP A 183 3.25 20.29 7.65
N ILE A 184 2.75 19.26 8.33
CA ILE A 184 3.57 18.13 8.75
C ILE A 184 4.05 17.33 7.52
N LEU A 185 3.20 17.09 6.51
CA LEU A 185 3.61 16.42 5.27
C LEU A 185 4.79 17.16 4.60
N LYS A 186 4.79 18.49 4.60
CA LYS A 186 5.90 19.29 4.06
C LYS A 186 7.20 19.13 4.86
N GLU A 187 7.12 18.93 6.17
CA GLU A 187 8.29 18.64 7.02
C GLU A 187 9.02 17.37 6.57
N TYR A 188 8.30 16.42 5.94
CA TYR A 188 8.81 15.15 5.43
C TYR A 188 8.92 15.09 3.89
N GLY A 189 9.01 16.23 3.23
CA GLY A 189 9.08 16.34 1.77
C GLY A 189 10.29 15.65 1.13
N ASP A 190 11.35 15.40 1.90
CA ASP A 190 12.51 14.62 1.44
C ASP A 190 12.25 13.09 1.45
N VAL A 191 11.20 12.64 2.14
CA VAL A 191 10.82 11.23 2.26
C VAL A 191 9.79 10.85 1.21
N PHE A 192 8.77 11.70 1.04
CA PHE A 192 7.65 11.42 0.16
C PHE A 192 7.76 12.18 -1.16
N ASP A 193 7.53 11.50 -2.28
CA ASP A 193 7.29 12.19 -3.55
C ASP A 193 5.91 12.88 -3.48
N LEU A 194 5.92 14.21 -3.39
CA LEU A 194 4.71 15.03 -3.30
C LEU A 194 4.04 15.28 -4.66
N ASN A 195 4.64 14.81 -5.76
CA ASN A 195 4.11 14.96 -7.11
C ASN A 195 3.37 13.72 -7.63
N MET A 196 3.24 12.70 -6.80
CA MET A 196 2.48 11.49 -7.14
C MET A 196 1.01 11.65 -6.82
#